data_690d24d3840e455bafc8aeb18d6cb6cb
#
_entry.id   690d24d3840e455bafc8aeb18d6cb6cb
#
_cell.length_a   1.000
_cell.length_b   1.000
_cell.length_c   1.000
_cell.angle_alpha   90.00
_cell.angle_beta   90.00
_cell.angle_gamma   90.00
#
_symmetry.space_group_name_H-M   'P 1'
#
loop_
_entity.id
_entity.type
_entity.pdbx_description
1 polymer ?
#
loop_
_entity_poly.entity_id
_entity_poly.type
_entity_poly.pdbx_seq_one_letter_code
_entity_poly.pdbx_strand_id
1 'polypeptide(L)'
;MNILTLNKIAKCGTDRFPEGYMCSDAVEAPDAIMVRSAAMHDMEFAANTVAIARAGAGVNNIPLDKCTQQGIVVFNTPGANANAVKELVICGLFLSSRRIPAAMDWCKPLKGEGANVSKLVEKGKSQFVGPEISGKTLGVIGLGAIGAKVANAAAALGMNVVGYDAFLSEQAASALTTDVKIVDSLDDVYAVSDYISLHLPCNDSTKGMINADTFAKMKDGVRILNFARGELVDNMSVIEALGSGKAAAYVTDFPTDEQIGVDGVVAMPHLGASTPESEDNCAVMAADELTAYLEKGEIINSVNVPAMRLGAVKGKRICIIHADSALADVMAAIQNCTENVNTAAKKGVSYTVADMCGCGECAKTVEAIDGVYRVRIIG
;
A
#
# COMPACT_ATOMS: atom_id res chain seq x y z
N MET A 1 -26.94 8.09 6.38
CA MET A 1 -25.59 8.73 6.28
C MET A 1 -25.23 8.95 4.83
N ASN A 2 -24.54 10.05 4.53
CA ASN A 2 -24.19 10.45 3.17
C ASN A 2 -22.70 10.20 2.93
N ILE A 3 -22.39 9.42 1.92
CA ILE A 3 -21.02 9.08 1.53
C ILE A 3 -20.70 9.74 0.19
N LEU A 4 -19.74 10.65 0.19
CA LEU A 4 -19.20 11.23 -1.04
C LEU A 4 -18.22 10.24 -1.68
N THR A 5 -18.41 9.94 -2.97
CA THR A 5 -17.45 9.13 -3.74
C THR A 5 -16.65 10.01 -4.69
N LEU A 6 -15.34 10.09 -4.48
CA LEU A 6 -14.41 10.80 -5.36
C LEU A 6 -13.72 9.79 -6.28
N ASN A 7 -13.77 10.02 -7.57
CA ASN A 7 -13.47 9.07 -8.64
C ASN A 7 -14.54 7.95 -8.75
N LYS A 8 -14.32 7.06 -9.72
CA LYS A 8 -15.15 5.87 -9.85
C LYS A 8 -14.78 4.84 -8.78
N ILE A 9 -15.65 4.63 -7.81
CA ILE A 9 -15.56 3.54 -6.82
C ILE A 9 -16.36 2.34 -7.34
N ALA A 10 -15.81 1.14 -7.19
CA ALA A 10 -16.49 -0.08 -7.64
C ALA A 10 -17.79 -0.29 -6.87
N LYS A 11 -18.85 -0.66 -7.61
CA LYS A 11 -20.21 -0.81 -7.08
C LYS A 11 -20.30 -1.88 -5.98
N CYS A 12 -19.52 -2.96 -6.06
CA CYS A 12 -19.46 -3.99 -5.03
C CYS A 12 -19.02 -3.44 -3.65
N GLY A 13 -18.27 -2.34 -3.62
CA GLY A 13 -17.96 -1.64 -2.37
C GLY A 13 -19.12 -0.77 -1.88
N THR A 14 -19.69 0.08 -2.76
CA THR A 14 -20.82 0.95 -2.35
C THR A 14 -22.08 0.18 -1.98
N ASP A 15 -22.32 -1.00 -2.56
CA ASP A 15 -23.45 -1.88 -2.23
C ASP A 15 -23.30 -2.58 -0.86
N ARG A 16 -22.13 -2.46 -0.20
CA ARG A 16 -21.91 -3.03 1.14
C ARG A 16 -22.45 -2.16 2.26
N PHE A 17 -22.70 -0.88 2.01
CA PHE A 17 -23.26 -0.03 3.03
C PHE A 17 -24.67 -0.48 3.43
N PRO A 18 -25.01 -0.44 4.74
CA PRO A 18 -26.32 -0.77 5.23
C PRO A 18 -27.43 0.11 4.65
N GLU A 19 -28.67 -0.32 4.82
CA GLU A 19 -29.85 0.50 4.50
C GLU A 19 -29.78 1.86 5.24
N GLY A 20 -30.16 2.94 4.54
CA GLY A 20 -30.08 4.30 5.06
C GLY A 20 -28.77 5.03 4.74
N TYR A 21 -27.81 4.37 4.09
CA TYR A 21 -26.63 5.03 3.52
C TYR A 21 -26.89 5.41 2.06
N MET A 22 -26.43 6.60 1.68
CA MET A 22 -26.52 7.10 0.32
C MET A 22 -25.12 7.46 -0.18
N CYS A 23 -24.67 6.80 -1.26
CA CYS A 23 -23.41 7.07 -1.95
C CYS A 23 -23.68 7.89 -3.20
N SER A 24 -22.98 9.03 -3.34
CA SER A 24 -23.07 9.89 -4.52
C SER A 24 -21.77 10.66 -4.73
N ASP A 25 -21.51 11.08 -5.96
CA ASP A 25 -20.40 11.99 -6.33
C ASP A 25 -20.74 13.48 -6.15
N ALA A 26 -21.98 13.79 -5.75
CA ALA A 26 -22.51 15.12 -5.60
C ALA A 26 -23.13 15.36 -4.22
N VAL A 27 -22.37 15.10 -3.13
CA VAL A 27 -22.79 15.37 -1.76
C VAL A 27 -22.07 16.59 -1.21
N GLU A 28 -22.80 17.64 -0.83
CA GLU A 28 -22.22 18.91 -0.34
C GLU A 28 -21.65 18.76 1.09
N ALA A 29 -22.32 18.01 1.97
CA ALA A 29 -21.91 17.81 3.36
C ALA A 29 -21.90 16.31 3.70
N PRO A 30 -20.87 15.55 3.26
CA PRO A 30 -20.78 14.13 3.50
C PRO A 30 -20.42 13.80 4.95
N ASP A 31 -20.99 12.73 5.49
CA ASP A 31 -20.57 12.13 6.76
C ASP A 31 -19.23 11.41 6.63
N ALA A 32 -18.98 10.80 5.47
CA ALA A 32 -17.68 10.21 5.12
C ALA A 32 -17.39 10.31 3.61
N ILE A 33 -16.12 10.09 3.25
CA ILE A 33 -15.65 10.17 1.86
C ILE A 33 -14.95 8.87 1.47
N MET A 34 -15.30 8.31 0.31
CA MET A 34 -14.53 7.27 -0.36
C MET A 34 -13.74 7.89 -1.52
N VAL A 35 -12.45 7.65 -1.59
CA VAL A 35 -11.56 8.20 -2.62
C VAL A 35 -10.61 7.13 -3.16
N ARG A 36 -10.20 7.26 -4.42
CA ARG A 36 -9.14 6.43 -4.99
C ARG A 36 -7.88 7.26 -5.28
N SER A 37 -7.90 8.11 -6.30
CA SER A 37 -6.74 8.87 -6.78
C SER A 37 -6.94 10.38 -6.80
N ALA A 38 -8.14 10.90 -6.53
CA ALA A 38 -8.38 12.34 -6.51
C ALA A 38 -7.51 13.03 -5.47
N ALA A 39 -6.90 14.16 -5.83
CA ALA A 39 -6.16 15.00 -4.91
C ALA A 39 -7.12 15.72 -3.98
N MET A 40 -6.86 15.67 -2.67
CA MET A 40 -7.72 16.25 -1.64
C MET A 40 -7.01 17.36 -0.84
N HIS A 41 -5.80 17.76 -1.21
CA HIS A 41 -5.01 18.74 -0.46
C HIS A 41 -5.68 20.11 -0.37
N ASP A 42 -6.34 20.54 -1.44
CA ASP A 42 -7.06 21.82 -1.51
C ASP A 42 -8.55 21.70 -1.13
N MET A 43 -8.99 20.51 -0.72
CA MET A 43 -10.39 20.25 -0.37
C MET A 43 -10.71 20.74 1.03
N GLU A 44 -11.81 21.48 1.18
CA GLU A 44 -12.39 21.81 2.51
C GLU A 44 -13.37 20.71 2.90
N PHE A 45 -13.25 20.24 4.16
CA PHE A 45 -14.10 19.20 4.69
C PHE A 45 -15.26 19.81 5.49
N ALA A 46 -16.46 19.28 5.28
CA ALA A 46 -17.63 19.68 6.02
C ALA A 46 -17.50 19.29 7.50
N ALA A 47 -18.11 20.06 8.41
CA ALA A 47 -18.01 19.83 9.85
C ALA A 47 -18.51 18.43 10.30
N ASN A 48 -19.46 17.85 9.58
CA ASN A 48 -19.99 16.51 9.82
C ASN A 48 -19.15 15.39 9.22
N THR A 49 -18.14 15.70 8.38
CA THR A 49 -17.23 14.67 7.84
C THR A 49 -16.35 14.10 8.97
N VAL A 50 -16.49 12.80 9.23
CA VAL A 50 -15.77 12.13 10.33
C VAL A 50 -14.76 11.08 9.87
N ALA A 51 -14.83 10.68 8.59
CA ALA A 51 -13.95 9.65 8.06
C ALA A 51 -13.68 9.81 6.55
N ILE A 52 -12.49 9.39 6.13
CA ILE A 52 -12.11 9.26 4.72
C ILE A 52 -11.52 7.86 4.54
N ALA A 53 -12.03 7.08 3.58
CA ALA A 53 -11.44 5.80 3.21
C ALA A 53 -10.87 5.86 1.79
N ARG A 54 -9.57 5.60 1.68
CA ARG A 54 -8.90 5.47 0.39
C ARG A 54 -9.00 4.02 -0.09
N ALA A 55 -9.68 3.80 -1.21
CA ALA A 55 -9.69 2.52 -1.91
C ALA A 55 -8.31 2.26 -2.56
N GLY A 56 -7.34 1.85 -1.75
CA GLY A 56 -5.95 1.59 -2.11
C GLY A 56 -4.98 1.78 -0.93
N ALA A 57 -3.72 1.36 -1.09
CA ALA A 57 -2.75 1.30 0.00
C ALA A 57 -2.07 2.65 0.31
N GLY A 58 -1.69 3.44 -0.69
CA GLY A 58 -1.04 4.73 -0.49
C GLY A 58 -2.04 5.83 -0.08
N VAL A 59 -1.60 6.91 0.58
CA VAL A 59 -2.48 8.02 1.04
C VAL A 59 -1.90 9.40 0.75
N ASN A 60 -0.95 9.47 -0.18
CA ASN A 60 -0.26 10.70 -0.54
C ASN A 60 -1.15 11.76 -1.21
N ASN A 61 -2.35 11.41 -1.59
CA ASN A 61 -3.36 12.34 -2.13
C ASN A 61 -4.29 12.93 -1.06
N ILE A 62 -4.10 12.58 0.24
CA ILE A 62 -4.95 13.01 1.36
C ILE A 62 -4.12 13.85 2.33
N PRO A 63 -4.59 15.03 2.78
CA PRO A 63 -3.89 15.89 3.72
C PRO A 63 -4.04 15.35 5.16
N LEU A 64 -3.18 14.40 5.56
CA LEU A 64 -3.30 13.66 6.82
C LEU A 64 -3.29 14.57 8.07
N ASP A 65 -2.42 15.57 8.10
CA ASP A 65 -2.30 16.49 9.25
C ASP A 65 -3.58 17.32 9.43
N LYS A 66 -4.12 17.85 8.32
CA LYS A 66 -5.42 18.58 8.32
C LYS A 66 -6.56 17.68 8.80
N CYS A 67 -6.61 16.43 8.29
CA CYS A 67 -7.60 15.45 8.73
C CYS A 67 -7.50 15.17 10.23
N THR A 68 -6.29 14.97 10.74
CA THR A 68 -6.04 14.68 12.16
C THR A 68 -6.50 15.82 13.04
N GLN A 69 -6.14 17.06 12.71
CA GLN A 69 -6.54 18.27 13.45
C GLN A 69 -8.05 18.48 13.46
N GLN A 70 -8.76 18.04 12.43
CA GLN A 70 -10.22 18.08 12.34
C GLN A 70 -10.90 16.83 12.93
N GLY A 71 -10.13 15.90 13.51
CA GLY A 71 -10.64 14.64 14.04
C GLY A 71 -11.30 13.76 12.99
N ILE A 72 -10.79 13.80 11.76
CA ILE A 72 -11.22 12.93 10.65
C ILE A 72 -10.30 11.71 10.59
N VAL A 73 -10.87 10.52 10.72
CA VAL A 73 -10.12 9.26 10.60
C VAL A 73 -9.88 8.95 9.14
N VAL A 74 -8.62 8.69 8.77
CA VAL A 74 -8.24 8.31 7.40
C VAL A 74 -7.88 6.83 7.37
N PHE A 75 -8.60 6.08 6.56
CA PHE A 75 -8.39 4.65 6.30
C PHE A 75 -7.69 4.44 4.95
N ASN A 76 -6.95 3.36 4.85
CA ASN A 76 -6.47 2.81 3.59
C ASN A 76 -6.75 1.30 3.56
N THR A 77 -6.58 0.67 2.41
CA THR A 77 -6.90 -0.75 2.22
C THR A 77 -5.64 -1.60 2.01
N PRO A 78 -4.83 -1.83 3.08
CA PRO A 78 -3.57 -2.54 2.96
C PRO A 78 -3.81 -4.01 2.58
N GLY A 79 -3.10 -4.47 1.56
CA GLY A 79 -3.18 -5.85 1.09
C GLY A 79 -4.35 -6.18 0.16
N ALA A 80 -5.35 -5.31 0.00
CA ALA A 80 -6.47 -5.55 -0.91
C ALA A 80 -6.03 -5.70 -2.38
N ASN A 81 -4.97 -4.99 -2.78
CA ASN A 81 -4.34 -5.05 -4.10
C ASN A 81 -3.18 -6.04 -4.20
N ALA A 82 -2.87 -6.78 -3.14
CA ALA A 82 -1.62 -7.54 -3.06
C ALA A 82 -1.49 -8.62 -4.13
N ASN A 83 -2.59 -9.23 -4.55
CA ASN A 83 -2.55 -10.25 -5.61
C ASN A 83 -2.22 -9.64 -6.97
N ALA A 84 -2.84 -8.51 -7.32
CA ALA A 84 -2.57 -7.83 -8.59
C ALA A 84 -1.10 -7.40 -8.69
N VAL A 85 -0.55 -6.78 -7.63
CA VAL A 85 0.87 -6.40 -7.60
C VAL A 85 1.78 -7.64 -7.70
N LYS A 86 1.47 -8.73 -6.97
CA LYS A 86 2.23 -9.99 -7.08
C LYS A 86 2.28 -10.49 -8.52
N GLU A 87 1.16 -10.47 -9.25
CA GLU A 87 1.12 -10.92 -10.65
C GLU A 87 1.97 -10.04 -11.56
N LEU A 88 1.96 -8.72 -11.37
CA LEU A 88 2.81 -7.81 -12.12
C LEU A 88 4.31 -8.03 -11.82
N VAL A 89 4.67 -8.30 -10.55
CA VAL A 89 6.05 -8.66 -10.16
C VAL A 89 6.51 -9.95 -10.86
N ILE A 90 5.67 -10.99 -10.86
CA ILE A 90 5.98 -12.26 -11.57
C ILE A 90 6.14 -12.02 -13.08
N CYS A 91 5.29 -11.21 -13.68
CA CYS A 91 5.47 -10.76 -15.06
C CYS A 91 6.84 -10.07 -15.24
N GLY A 92 7.19 -9.14 -14.33
CA GLY A 92 8.48 -8.43 -14.32
C GLY A 92 9.69 -9.37 -14.26
N LEU A 93 9.62 -10.48 -13.52
CA LEU A 93 10.66 -11.50 -13.50
C LEU A 93 10.92 -12.05 -14.91
N PHE A 94 9.88 -12.41 -15.66
CA PHE A 94 10.03 -12.94 -17.03
C PHE A 94 10.49 -11.86 -18.02
N LEU A 95 9.94 -10.64 -17.92
CA LEU A 95 10.33 -9.52 -18.79
C LEU A 95 11.81 -9.16 -18.65
N SER A 96 12.33 -9.15 -17.41
CA SER A 96 13.74 -8.87 -17.13
C SER A 96 14.67 -10.00 -17.56
N SER A 97 14.21 -11.26 -17.52
CA SER A 97 15.02 -12.43 -17.84
C SER A 97 15.20 -12.62 -19.34
N ARG A 98 14.15 -12.46 -20.13
CA ARG A 98 14.06 -12.90 -21.51
C ARG A 98 14.09 -11.76 -22.55
N ARG A 99 14.38 -10.49 -22.15
CA ARG A 99 14.37 -9.31 -23.02
C ARG A 99 13.13 -9.22 -23.92
N ILE A 100 11.98 -9.65 -23.41
CA ILE A 100 10.73 -9.77 -24.19
C ILE A 100 10.28 -8.44 -24.79
N PRO A 101 10.29 -7.28 -24.06
CA PRO A 101 9.86 -6.00 -24.64
C PRO A 101 10.70 -5.62 -25.87
N ALA A 102 12.02 -5.73 -25.78
CA ALA A 102 12.92 -5.43 -26.89
C ALA A 102 12.70 -6.38 -28.08
N ALA A 103 12.44 -7.67 -27.81
CA ALA A 103 12.13 -8.64 -28.86
C ALA A 103 10.80 -8.33 -29.57
N MET A 104 9.78 -7.89 -28.82
CA MET A 104 8.50 -7.48 -29.40
C MET A 104 8.65 -6.23 -30.28
N ASP A 105 9.43 -5.24 -29.85
CA ASP A 105 9.71 -4.03 -30.63
C ASP A 105 10.49 -4.38 -31.91
N TRP A 106 11.49 -5.26 -31.81
CA TRP A 106 12.25 -5.72 -32.94
C TRP A 106 11.39 -6.46 -33.99
N CYS A 107 10.33 -7.14 -33.59
CA CYS A 107 9.42 -7.82 -34.53
C CYS A 107 8.54 -6.84 -35.33
N LYS A 108 8.21 -5.66 -34.80
CA LYS A 108 7.28 -4.71 -35.45
C LYS A 108 7.68 -4.31 -36.88
N PRO A 109 8.95 -3.94 -37.17
CA PRO A 109 9.37 -3.57 -38.52
C PRO A 109 9.44 -4.73 -39.54
N LEU A 110 9.28 -6.00 -39.09
CA LEU A 110 9.23 -7.14 -39.99
C LEU A 110 7.90 -7.22 -40.77
N LYS A 111 6.93 -6.40 -40.44
CA LYS A 111 5.66 -6.31 -41.17
C LYS A 111 5.92 -5.87 -42.62
N GLY A 112 5.49 -6.68 -43.58
CA GLY A 112 5.70 -6.41 -45.02
C GLY A 112 6.76 -7.27 -45.68
N GLU A 113 7.59 -8.01 -44.90
CA GLU A 113 8.64 -8.89 -45.42
C GLU A 113 8.10 -10.21 -46.03
N GLY A 114 6.80 -10.45 -45.98
CA GLY A 114 6.14 -11.60 -46.60
C GLY A 114 6.75 -12.93 -46.16
N ALA A 115 7.12 -13.76 -47.10
CA ALA A 115 7.72 -15.07 -46.84
C ALA A 115 9.12 -15.05 -46.17
N ASN A 116 9.77 -13.88 -46.15
CA ASN A 116 11.07 -13.72 -45.49
C ASN A 116 10.98 -13.63 -43.94
N VAL A 117 9.82 -13.35 -43.37
CA VAL A 117 9.64 -13.17 -41.93
C VAL A 117 10.25 -14.31 -41.13
N SER A 118 9.93 -15.57 -41.47
CA SER A 118 10.45 -16.74 -40.75
C SER A 118 11.99 -16.81 -40.76
N LYS A 119 12.63 -16.50 -41.88
CA LYS A 119 14.09 -16.48 -41.98
C LYS A 119 14.71 -15.34 -41.15
N LEU A 120 14.10 -14.16 -41.16
CA LEU A 120 14.55 -12.99 -40.37
C LEU A 120 14.42 -13.26 -38.86
N VAL A 121 13.32 -13.88 -38.44
CA VAL A 121 13.09 -14.26 -37.03
C VAL A 121 14.17 -15.24 -36.56
N GLU A 122 14.42 -16.30 -37.32
CA GLU A 122 15.47 -17.29 -36.97
C GLU A 122 16.86 -16.66 -36.90
N LYS A 123 17.18 -15.74 -37.80
CA LYS A 123 18.48 -15.02 -37.80
C LYS A 123 18.60 -14.06 -36.63
N GLY A 124 17.51 -13.40 -36.23
CA GLY A 124 17.52 -12.33 -35.20
C GLY A 124 17.36 -12.81 -33.78
N LYS A 125 16.77 -13.99 -33.54
CA LYS A 125 16.36 -14.44 -32.19
C LYS A 125 17.50 -14.52 -31.16
N SER A 126 18.73 -14.75 -31.58
CA SER A 126 19.88 -14.94 -30.71
C SER A 126 20.24 -13.69 -29.89
N GLN A 127 19.87 -12.47 -30.33
CA GLN A 127 20.11 -11.21 -29.59
C GLN A 127 19.21 -11.06 -28.36
N PHE A 128 18.17 -11.87 -28.21
CA PHE A 128 17.21 -11.81 -27.11
C PHE A 128 17.32 -13.00 -26.14
N VAL A 129 18.40 -13.77 -26.23
CA VAL A 129 18.66 -14.89 -25.30
C VAL A 129 18.82 -14.36 -23.89
N GLY A 130 18.18 -15.03 -22.92
CA GLY A 130 18.27 -14.72 -21.51
C GLY A 130 18.07 -15.97 -20.64
N PRO A 131 18.36 -15.87 -19.32
CA PRO A 131 18.28 -16.99 -18.41
C PRO A 131 16.84 -17.41 -18.13
N GLU A 132 16.67 -18.64 -17.66
CA GLU A 132 15.47 -19.11 -16.97
C GLU A 132 15.50 -18.61 -15.53
N ILE A 133 14.32 -18.43 -14.91
CA ILE A 133 14.20 -18.05 -13.49
C ILE A 133 14.33 -19.26 -12.55
N SER A 134 14.01 -20.46 -13.03
CA SER A 134 14.12 -21.71 -12.25
C SER A 134 15.55 -21.91 -11.75
N GLY A 135 15.70 -22.25 -10.48
CA GLY A 135 16.99 -22.43 -9.80
C GLY A 135 17.77 -21.15 -9.52
N LYS A 136 17.28 -19.97 -9.97
CA LYS A 136 17.85 -18.66 -9.60
C LYS A 136 17.35 -18.20 -8.24
N THR A 137 18.09 -17.30 -7.60
CA THR A 137 17.72 -16.76 -6.28
C THR A 137 16.99 -15.44 -6.43
N LEU A 138 15.78 -15.36 -5.86
CA LEU A 138 15.03 -14.12 -5.66
C LEU A 138 15.22 -13.63 -4.22
N GLY A 139 15.74 -12.42 -4.07
CA GLY A 139 15.72 -11.66 -2.83
C GLY A 139 14.42 -10.84 -2.74
N VAL A 140 13.65 -11.03 -1.68
CA VAL A 140 12.41 -10.28 -1.42
C VAL A 140 12.65 -9.36 -0.23
N ILE A 141 12.64 -8.05 -0.46
CA ILE A 141 12.85 -7.04 0.57
C ILE A 141 11.51 -6.43 0.96
N GLY A 142 11.06 -6.72 2.19
CA GLY A 142 9.72 -6.46 2.67
C GLY A 142 8.81 -7.68 2.49
N LEU A 143 8.46 -8.35 3.60
CA LEU A 143 7.63 -9.56 3.62
C LEU A 143 6.19 -9.30 4.11
N GLY A 144 5.70 -8.08 3.86
CA GLY A 144 4.30 -7.72 4.10
C GLY A 144 3.34 -8.44 3.13
N ALA A 145 2.10 -7.95 3.03
CA ALA A 145 1.03 -8.59 2.26
C ALA A 145 1.37 -8.89 0.79
N ILE A 146 2.18 -8.05 0.14
CA ILE A 146 2.63 -8.23 -1.25
C ILE A 146 3.85 -9.15 -1.29
N GLY A 147 4.91 -8.83 -0.52
CA GLY A 147 6.17 -9.56 -0.57
C GLY A 147 6.03 -11.03 -0.22
N ALA A 148 5.22 -11.38 0.77
CA ALA A 148 4.92 -12.78 1.10
C ALA A 148 4.26 -13.54 -0.06
N LYS A 149 3.31 -12.92 -0.76
CA LYS A 149 2.69 -13.53 -1.96
C LYS A 149 3.67 -13.68 -3.11
N VAL A 150 4.57 -12.72 -3.32
CA VAL A 150 5.63 -12.78 -4.33
C VAL A 150 6.61 -13.90 -3.99
N ALA A 151 7.07 -13.97 -2.74
CA ALA A 151 7.98 -15.01 -2.26
C ALA A 151 7.43 -16.42 -2.51
N ASN A 152 6.18 -16.66 -2.09
CA ASN A 152 5.52 -17.95 -2.28
C ASN A 152 5.32 -18.30 -3.77
N ALA A 153 4.92 -17.32 -4.60
CA ALA A 153 4.73 -17.55 -6.03
C ALA A 153 6.06 -17.85 -6.73
N ALA A 154 7.14 -17.15 -6.39
CA ALA A 154 8.46 -17.39 -6.95
C ALA A 154 9.02 -18.76 -6.54
N ALA A 155 8.83 -19.19 -5.28
CA ALA A 155 9.17 -20.53 -4.82
C ALA A 155 8.42 -21.61 -5.62
N ALA A 156 7.11 -21.42 -5.84
CA ALA A 156 6.30 -22.33 -6.65
C ALA A 156 6.75 -22.40 -8.13
N LEU A 157 7.41 -21.35 -8.64
CA LEU A 157 8.03 -21.33 -9.97
C LEU A 157 9.45 -21.93 -10.00
N GLY A 158 9.91 -22.52 -8.90
CA GLY A 158 11.21 -23.20 -8.81
C GLY A 158 12.40 -22.26 -8.56
N MET A 159 12.15 -21.03 -8.08
CA MET A 159 13.23 -20.14 -7.61
C MET A 159 13.64 -20.49 -6.17
N ASN A 160 14.93 -20.27 -5.86
CA ASN A 160 15.36 -20.17 -4.47
C ASN A 160 14.93 -18.79 -3.94
N VAL A 161 14.27 -18.73 -2.78
CA VAL A 161 13.77 -17.45 -2.26
C VAL A 161 14.42 -17.14 -0.92
N VAL A 162 15.01 -15.94 -0.83
CA VAL A 162 15.49 -15.36 0.43
C VAL A 162 14.68 -14.09 0.69
N GLY A 163 14.25 -13.91 1.93
CA GLY A 163 13.42 -12.76 2.32
C GLY A 163 13.98 -12.02 3.52
N TYR A 164 13.86 -10.71 3.52
CA TYR A 164 14.21 -9.83 4.63
C TYR A 164 13.08 -8.85 4.94
N ASP A 165 12.76 -8.71 6.21
CA ASP A 165 11.86 -7.68 6.72
C ASP A 165 12.29 -7.27 8.13
N ALA A 166 12.57 -5.97 8.34
CA ALA A 166 13.00 -5.45 9.64
C ALA A 166 11.91 -5.52 10.73
N PHE A 167 10.64 -5.68 10.32
CA PHE A 167 9.46 -5.68 11.20
C PHE A 167 8.54 -6.86 10.94
N LEU A 168 9.12 -8.01 10.60
CA LEU A 168 8.37 -9.22 10.27
C LEU A 168 7.46 -9.65 11.41
N SER A 169 6.14 -9.55 11.20
CA SER A 169 5.16 -10.02 12.18
C SER A 169 5.00 -11.54 12.12
N GLU A 170 4.59 -12.16 13.23
CA GLU A 170 4.28 -13.60 13.28
C GLU A 170 3.23 -14.00 12.23
N GLN A 171 2.23 -13.15 12.01
CA GLN A 171 1.20 -13.37 10.99
C GLN A 171 1.80 -13.38 9.58
N ALA A 172 2.71 -12.45 9.26
CA ALA A 172 3.37 -12.39 7.97
C ALA A 172 4.31 -13.58 7.77
N ALA A 173 5.07 -13.96 8.82
CA ALA A 173 5.93 -15.13 8.79
C ALA A 173 5.14 -16.43 8.57
N SER A 174 4.00 -16.60 9.23
CA SER A 174 3.13 -17.77 9.06
C SER A 174 2.46 -17.88 7.68
N ALA A 175 2.40 -16.78 6.93
CA ALA A 175 1.90 -16.77 5.55
C ALA A 175 2.93 -17.22 4.51
N LEU A 176 4.20 -17.36 4.90
CA LEU A 176 5.27 -17.84 4.03
C LEU A 176 5.26 -19.37 3.95
N THR A 177 5.56 -19.90 2.76
CA THR A 177 5.86 -21.35 2.62
C THR A 177 7.21 -21.69 3.24
N THR A 178 7.43 -22.98 3.54
CA THR A 178 8.69 -23.47 4.13
C THR A 178 9.91 -23.31 3.20
N ASP A 179 9.68 -23.06 1.91
CA ASP A 179 10.73 -22.88 0.91
C ASP A 179 11.32 -21.45 0.89
N VAL A 180 10.74 -20.52 1.65
CA VAL A 180 11.24 -19.14 1.78
C VAL A 180 12.20 -19.08 2.97
N LYS A 181 13.48 -18.79 2.69
CA LYS A 181 14.50 -18.60 3.73
C LYS A 181 14.50 -17.15 4.20
N ILE A 182 14.18 -16.91 5.47
CA ILE A 182 14.32 -15.59 6.09
C ILE A 182 15.79 -15.38 6.48
N VAL A 183 16.33 -14.19 6.17
CA VAL A 183 17.70 -13.77 6.52
C VAL A 183 17.68 -12.54 7.43
N ASP A 184 18.78 -12.34 8.18
CA ASP A 184 18.84 -11.34 9.24
C ASP A 184 19.30 -9.95 8.77
N SER A 185 19.84 -9.85 7.53
CA SER A 185 20.36 -8.59 7.02
C SER A 185 20.06 -8.37 5.53
N LEU A 186 20.04 -7.10 5.11
CA LEU A 186 19.97 -6.73 3.69
C LEU A 186 21.20 -7.20 2.92
N ASP A 187 22.37 -7.19 3.56
CA ASP A 187 23.63 -7.62 2.92
C ASP A 187 23.57 -9.11 2.55
N ASP A 188 22.91 -9.94 3.37
CA ASP A 188 22.68 -11.35 3.05
C ASP A 188 21.77 -11.52 1.81
N VAL A 189 20.76 -10.64 1.66
CA VAL A 189 19.93 -10.63 0.45
C VAL A 189 20.75 -10.22 -0.75
N TYR A 190 21.50 -9.11 -0.66
CA TYR A 190 22.29 -8.58 -1.79
C TYR A 190 23.32 -9.59 -2.30
N ALA A 191 24.06 -10.24 -1.40
CA ALA A 191 25.14 -11.14 -1.75
C ALA A 191 24.71 -12.38 -2.55
N VAL A 192 23.50 -12.89 -2.32
CA VAL A 192 23.07 -14.19 -2.88
C VAL A 192 22.07 -14.07 -4.02
N SER A 193 21.45 -12.92 -4.21
CA SER A 193 20.32 -12.75 -5.12
C SER A 193 20.73 -12.54 -6.58
N ASP A 194 20.08 -13.24 -7.48
CA ASP A 194 20.13 -12.99 -8.92
C ASP A 194 19.05 -11.97 -9.35
N TYR A 195 17.98 -11.89 -8.56
CA TYR A 195 16.86 -10.94 -8.68
C TYR A 195 16.55 -10.37 -7.31
N ILE A 196 16.22 -9.08 -7.24
CA ILE A 196 15.78 -8.42 -6.02
C ILE A 196 14.45 -7.71 -6.29
N SER A 197 13.44 -7.99 -5.46
CA SER A 197 12.12 -7.35 -5.54
C SER A 197 11.85 -6.54 -4.27
N LEU A 198 11.43 -5.28 -4.46
CA LEU A 198 11.22 -4.32 -3.38
C LEU A 198 9.73 -4.22 -3.04
N HIS A 199 9.40 -4.36 -1.75
CA HIS A 199 8.02 -4.30 -1.23
C HIS A 199 7.93 -3.47 0.06
N LEU A 200 8.67 -2.36 0.10
CA LEU A 200 8.76 -1.46 1.23
C LEU A 200 8.05 -0.12 0.95
N PRO A 201 7.52 0.57 1.98
CA PRO A 201 7.16 1.97 1.86
C PRO A 201 8.41 2.84 1.69
N CYS A 202 8.27 3.99 1.02
CA CYS A 202 9.31 5.00 1.01
C CYS A 202 9.19 5.89 2.26
N ASN A 203 10.28 5.96 3.02
CA ASN A 203 10.46 6.85 4.17
C ASN A 203 11.96 7.21 4.27
N ASP A 204 12.34 7.98 5.30
CA ASP A 204 13.72 8.46 5.45
C ASP A 204 14.77 7.34 5.53
N SER A 205 14.39 6.15 6.02
CA SER A 205 15.30 5.00 6.14
C SER A 205 15.37 4.12 4.90
N THR A 206 14.39 4.22 3.99
CA THR A 206 14.29 3.38 2.79
C THR A 206 14.52 4.14 1.49
N LYS A 207 14.43 5.47 1.52
CA LYS A 207 14.71 6.33 0.36
C LYS A 207 16.14 6.13 -0.13
N GLY A 208 16.31 5.85 -1.43
CA GLY A 208 17.61 5.61 -2.05
C GLY A 208 18.34 4.38 -1.49
N MET A 209 17.63 3.41 -0.93
CA MET A 209 18.25 2.21 -0.37
C MET A 209 18.97 1.35 -1.43
N ILE A 210 18.54 1.42 -2.68
CA ILE A 210 19.26 0.83 -3.80
C ILE A 210 20.07 1.95 -4.47
N ASN A 211 21.38 1.93 -4.27
CA ASN A 211 22.34 2.93 -4.69
C ASN A 211 23.69 2.29 -5.05
N ALA A 212 24.69 3.08 -5.39
CA ALA A 212 26.01 2.60 -5.81
C ALA A 212 26.67 1.66 -4.78
N ASP A 213 26.59 2.00 -3.48
CA ASP A 213 27.19 1.19 -2.41
C ASP A 213 26.50 -0.16 -2.27
N THR A 214 25.18 -0.20 -2.42
CA THR A 214 24.43 -1.46 -2.33
C THR A 214 24.57 -2.29 -3.60
N PHE A 215 24.65 -1.68 -4.79
CA PHE A 215 25.03 -2.39 -6.02
C PHE A 215 26.39 -3.07 -5.88
N ALA A 216 27.39 -2.43 -5.26
CA ALA A 216 28.69 -3.04 -5.05
C ALA A 216 28.65 -4.37 -4.29
N LYS A 217 27.66 -4.55 -3.42
CA LYS A 217 27.43 -5.78 -2.62
C LYS A 217 26.66 -6.87 -3.37
N MET A 218 26.01 -6.53 -4.48
CA MET A 218 25.18 -7.45 -5.26
C MET A 218 26.00 -8.28 -6.24
N LYS A 219 25.42 -9.35 -6.77
CA LYS A 219 26.01 -10.12 -7.88
C LYS A 219 26.09 -9.28 -9.15
N ASP A 220 27.07 -9.58 -10.00
CA ASP A 220 27.10 -9.05 -11.36
C ASP A 220 25.93 -9.59 -12.18
N GLY A 221 25.28 -8.70 -12.93
CA GLY A 221 24.09 -9.04 -13.70
C GLY A 221 22.82 -9.19 -12.87
N VAL A 222 22.79 -8.64 -11.64
CA VAL A 222 21.56 -8.60 -10.80
C VAL A 222 20.41 -7.92 -11.54
N ARG A 223 19.20 -8.34 -11.26
CA ARG A 223 17.97 -7.71 -11.79
C ARG A 223 17.14 -7.14 -10.65
N ILE A 224 16.77 -5.87 -10.77
CA ILE A 224 15.98 -5.17 -9.75
C ILE A 224 14.55 -5.01 -10.25
N LEU A 225 13.58 -5.37 -9.39
CA LEU A 225 12.15 -5.18 -9.63
C LEU A 225 11.60 -4.22 -8.57
N ASN A 226 11.06 -3.09 -9.02
CA ASN A 226 10.53 -2.05 -8.14
C ASN A 226 9.09 -1.69 -8.55
N PHE A 227 8.13 -2.32 -7.93
CA PHE A 227 6.70 -2.05 -8.03
C PHE A 227 6.15 -1.49 -6.70
N ALA A 228 7.05 -0.91 -5.88
CA ALA A 228 6.70 -0.35 -4.57
C ALA A 228 6.65 1.18 -4.61
N ARG A 229 7.83 1.84 -4.69
CA ARG A 229 7.95 3.31 -4.79
C ARG A 229 9.23 3.66 -5.55
N GLY A 230 9.13 4.64 -6.46
CA GLY A 230 10.27 5.05 -7.30
C GLY A 230 11.50 5.46 -6.49
N GLU A 231 11.28 6.21 -5.42
CA GLU A 231 12.31 6.81 -4.58
C GLU A 231 13.14 5.79 -3.77
N LEU A 232 12.79 4.51 -3.78
CA LEU A 232 13.59 3.45 -3.16
C LEU A 232 14.90 3.19 -3.91
N VAL A 233 14.96 3.55 -5.19
CA VAL A 233 16.10 3.34 -6.08
C VAL A 233 16.68 4.68 -6.50
N ASP A 234 18.00 4.84 -6.35
CA ASP A 234 18.70 6.00 -6.89
C ASP A 234 18.83 5.90 -8.41
N ASN A 235 18.28 6.88 -9.12
CA ASN A 235 18.16 6.86 -10.58
C ASN A 235 19.51 6.75 -11.28
N MET A 236 20.51 7.55 -10.84
CA MET A 236 21.80 7.56 -11.50
C MET A 236 22.56 6.28 -11.24
N SER A 237 22.52 5.77 -10.01
CA SER A 237 23.17 4.51 -9.63
C SER A 237 22.65 3.31 -10.43
N VAL A 238 21.34 3.23 -10.67
CA VAL A 238 20.78 2.12 -11.46
C VAL A 238 21.17 2.23 -12.94
N ILE A 239 21.20 3.43 -13.51
CA ILE A 239 21.63 3.67 -14.91
C ILE A 239 23.11 3.29 -15.07
N GLU A 240 23.97 3.71 -14.14
CA GLU A 240 25.42 3.35 -14.14
C GLU A 240 25.62 1.84 -13.97
N ALA A 241 24.84 1.20 -13.09
CA ALA A 241 24.90 -0.25 -12.89
C ALA A 241 24.48 -1.03 -14.16
N LEU A 242 23.48 -0.54 -14.90
CA LEU A 242 23.08 -1.11 -16.20
C LEU A 242 24.19 -0.91 -17.23
N GLY A 243 24.75 0.29 -17.33
CA GLY A 243 25.82 0.62 -18.29
C GLY A 243 27.12 -0.14 -18.06
N SER A 244 27.46 -0.47 -16.82
CA SER A 244 28.64 -1.27 -16.46
C SER A 244 28.39 -2.79 -16.50
N GLY A 245 27.16 -3.26 -16.67
CA GLY A 245 26.79 -4.66 -16.56
C GLY A 245 26.68 -5.19 -15.13
N LYS A 246 26.82 -4.34 -14.12
CA LYS A 246 26.57 -4.71 -12.71
C LYS A 246 25.12 -5.10 -12.51
N ALA A 247 24.18 -4.37 -13.13
CA ALA A 247 22.78 -4.79 -13.27
C ALA A 247 22.49 -5.22 -14.71
N ALA A 248 21.69 -6.27 -14.89
CA ALA A 248 21.25 -6.74 -16.20
C ALA A 248 19.86 -6.19 -16.59
N ALA A 249 19.04 -5.80 -15.61
CA ALA A 249 17.74 -5.17 -15.85
C ALA A 249 17.24 -4.42 -14.63
N TYR A 250 16.46 -3.36 -14.89
CA TYR A 250 15.62 -2.67 -13.91
C TYR A 250 14.19 -2.63 -14.41
N VAL A 251 13.25 -3.20 -13.66
CA VAL A 251 11.82 -3.23 -14.00
C VAL A 251 11.07 -2.38 -13.02
N THR A 252 10.28 -1.42 -13.51
CA THR A 252 9.55 -0.49 -12.64
C THR A 252 8.25 -0.01 -13.27
N ASP A 253 7.25 0.27 -12.43
CA ASP A 253 6.05 1.01 -12.80
C ASP A 253 6.04 2.46 -12.23
N PHE A 254 7.23 2.94 -11.83
CA PHE A 254 7.50 4.33 -11.41
C PHE A 254 8.67 4.94 -12.23
N PRO A 255 8.59 4.96 -13.57
CA PRO A 255 9.69 5.44 -14.39
C PRO A 255 9.92 6.94 -14.23
N THR A 256 11.17 7.36 -14.35
CA THR A 256 11.57 8.77 -14.49
C THR A 256 12.04 9.07 -15.91
N ASP A 257 12.14 10.35 -16.25
CA ASP A 257 12.61 10.79 -17.58
C ASP A 257 13.99 10.24 -17.93
N GLU A 258 14.89 10.19 -16.95
CA GLU A 258 16.26 9.69 -17.12
C GLU A 258 16.31 8.18 -17.39
N GLN A 259 15.31 7.43 -16.93
CA GLN A 259 15.25 5.98 -17.06
C GLN A 259 14.61 5.51 -18.36
N ILE A 260 13.67 6.32 -18.92
CA ILE A 260 12.93 5.95 -20.11
C ILE A 260 13.87 5.86 -21.33
N GLY A 261 13.86 4.71 -21.98
CA GLY A 261 14.70 4.46 -23.16
C GLY A 261 16.11 3.96 -22.88
N VAL A 262 16.51 3.84 -21.60
CA VAL A 262 17.81 3.24 -21.24
C VAL A 262 17.75 1.73 -21.47
N ASP A 263 18.78 1.16 -22.14
CA ASP A 263 18.84 -0.31 -22.36
C ASP A 263 18.93 -1.05 -21.02
N GLY A 264 18.11 -2.08 -20.88
CA GLY A 264 17.97 -2.81 -19.62
C GLY A 264 16.87 -2.28 -18.69
N VAL A 265 16.33 -1.08 -18.92
CA VAL A 265 15.15 -0.58 -18.19
C VAL A 265 13.87 -1.09 -18.87
N VAL A 266 13.00 -1.72 -18.09
CA VAL A 266 11.63 -2.09 -18.49
C VAL A 266 10.69 -1.18 -17.71
N ALA A 267 10.33 -0.06 -18.34
CA ALA A 267 9.44 0.95 -17.78
C ALA A 267 7.99 0.72 -18.20
N MET A 268 7.06 0.85 -17.26
CA MET A 268 5.62 0.80 -17.53
C MET A 268 4.88 1.82 -16.66
N PRO A 269 3.63 2.20 -17.00
CA PRO A 269 2.81 3.01 -16.13
C PRO A 269 2.54 2.31 -14.79
N HIS A 270 2.12 3.06 -13.76
CA HIS A 270 1.80 2.55 -12.42
C HIS A 270 0.60 1.58 -12.47
N LEU A 271 0.85 0.34 -12.85
CA LEU A 271 -0.15 -0.71 -13.13
C LEU A 271 -0.31 -1.72 -11.97
N GLY A 272 0.50 -1.64 -10.92
CA GLY A 272 0.53 -2.64 -9.85
C GLY A 272 -0.85 -3.01 -9.28
N ALA A 273 -1.74 -2.04 -9.10
CA ALA A 273 -3.10 -2.25 -8.58
C ALA A 273 -4.21 -2.07 -9.64
N SER A 274 -3.87 -1.98 -10.92
CA SER A 274 -4.82 -1.63 -11.99
C SER A 274 -5.47 -2.87 -12.59
N THR A 275 -6.19 -3.62 -11.77
CA THR A 275 -7.05 -4.75 -12.18
C THR A 275 -8.46 -4.57 -11.61
N PRO A 276 -9.53 -5.05 -12.30
CA PRO A 276 -10.89 -5.00 -11.77
C PRO A 276 -11.01 -5.60 -10.36
N GLU A 277 -10.38 -6.74 -10.14
CA GLU A 277 -10.40 -7.46 -8.85
C GLU A 277 -9.71 -6.66 -7.73
N SER A 278 -8.63 -5.96 -8.05
CA SER A 278 -7.95 -5.07 -7.09
C SER A 278 -8.82 -3.88 -6.73
N GLU A 279 -9.49 -3.27 -7.72
CA GLU A 279 -10.42 -2.16 -7.52
C GLU A 279 -11.61 -2.59 -6.66
N ASP A 280 -12.18 -3.75 -6.95
CA ASP A 280 -13.28 -4.35 -6.20
C ASP A 280 -12.88 -4.62 -4.74
N ASN A 281 -11.75 -5.31 -4.52
CA ASN A 281 -11.27 -5.64 -3.18
C ASN A 281 -10.98 -4.38 -2.34
N CYS A 282 -10.38 -3.35 -2.96
CA CYS A 282 -10.13 -2.08 -2.28
C CYS A 282 -11.43 -1.35 -1.92
N ALA A 283 -12.41 -1.33 -2.82
CA ALA A 283 -13.70 -0.69 -2.57
C ALA A 283 -14.49 -1.39 -1.46
N VAL A 284 -14.50 -2.73 -1.46
CA VAL A 284 -15.14 -3.56 -0.42
C VAL A 284 -14.49 -3.29 0.94
N MET A 285 -13.17 -3.35 1.04
CA MET A 285 -12.45 -3.12 2.30
C MET A 285 -12.69 -1.70 2.82
N ALA A 286 -12.63 -0.68 1.96
CA ALA A 286 -12.87 0.71 2.35
C ALA A 286 -14.30 0.93 2.88
N ALA A 287 -15.30 0.30 2.27
CA ALA A 287 -16.69 0.38 2.74
C ALA A 287 -16.89 -0.32 4.09
N ASP A 288 -16.27 -1.49 4.28
CA ASP A 288 -16.33 -2.23 5.55
C ASP A 288 -15.66 -1.44 6.69
N GLU A 289 -14.53 -0.80 6.44
CA GLU A 289 -13.83 0.06 7.42
C GLU A 289 -14.65 1.30 7.80
N LEU A 290 -15.24 1.99 6.81
CA LEU A 290 -16.14 3.10 7.07
C LEU A 290 -17.35 2.66 7.89
N THR A 291 -18.00 1.56 7.52
CA THR A 291 -19.16 1.03 8.24
C THR A 291 -18.81 0.67 9.68
N ALA A 292 -17.68 -0.02 9.91
CA ALA A 292 -17.22 -0.37 11.26
C ALA A 292 -16.97 0.87 12.12
N TYR A 293 -16.37 1.91 11.55
CA TYR A 293 -16.13 3.16 12.27
C TYR A 293 -17.42 3.97 12.49
N LEU A 294 -18.24 4.13 11.48
CA LEU A 294 -19.46 4.94 11.56
C LEU A 294 -20.47 4.36 12.53
N GLU A 295 -20.65 3.04 12.55
CA GLU A 295 -21.65 2.36 13.38
C GLU A 295 -21.15 1.92 14.76
N LYS A 296 -19.83 1.59 14.89
CA LYS A 296 -19.31 1.00 16.13
C LYS A 296 -18.16 1.78 16.74
N GLY A 297 -17.59 2.75 16.04
CA GLY A 297 -16.36 3.42 16.44
C GLY A 297 -15.10 2.56 16.29
N GLU A 298 -15.18 1.40 15.61
CA GLU A 298 -14.02 0.54 15.36
C GLU A 298 -13.07 1.15 14.36
N ILE A 299 -11.77 1.11 14.66
CA ILE A 299 -10.70 1.55 13.75
C ILE A 299 -9.80 0.38 13.45
N ILE A 300 -9.74 -0.04 12.17
CA ILE A 300 -8.96 -1.22 11.75
C ILE A 300 -7.66 -0.80 11.07
N ASN A 301 -7.70 -0.12 9.94
CA ASN A 301 -6.54 0.23 9.11
C ASN A 301 -6.35 1.75 8.97
N SER A 302 -6.50 2.50 10.06
CA SER A 302 -6.28 3.95 10.00
C SER A 302 -4.80 4.30 9.94
N VAL A 303 -4.48 5.31 9.12
CA VAL A 303 -3.11 5.82 8.95
C VAL A 303 -2.76 6.93 9.93
N ASN A 304 -3.74 7.68 10.46
CA ASN A 304 -3.55 8.84 11.32
C ASN A 304 -4.06 8.68 12.76
N VAL A 305 -4.97 7.75 13.04
CA VAL A 305 -5.54 7.51 14.38
C VAL A 305 -5.20 6.06 14.79
N PRO A 306 -4.97 5.74 16.06
CA PRO A 306 -4.64 4.39 16.49
C PRO A 306 -5.77 3.40 16.19
N ALA A 307 -5.40 2.16 15.84
CA ALA A 307 -6.36 1.08 15.64
C ALA A 307 -6.99 0.68 16.99
N MET A 308 -8.30 0.36 16.95
CA MET A 308 -9.05 -0.13 18.11
C MET A 308 -10.16 -1.06 17.64
N ARG A 309 -10.12 -2.32 18.07
CA ARG A 309 -11.20 -3.29 17.85
C ARG A 309 -12.12 -3.28 19.06
N LEU A 310 -13.41 -3.18 18.79
CA LEU A 310 -14.45 -3.04 19.81
C LEU A 310 -15.53 -4.10 19.59
N GLY A 311 -16.23 -4.48 20.66
CA GLY A 311 -17.43 -5.30 20.55
C GLY A 311 -18.65 -4.48 20.09
N ALA A 312 -19.81 -5.16 20.03
CA ALA A 312 -21.07 -4.50 19.70
C ALA A 312 -21.37 -3.34 20.68
N VAL A 313 -21.99 -2.29 20.15
CA VAL A 313 -22.43 -1.15 20.96
C VAL A 313 -23.61 -1.60 21.86
N LYS A 314 -23.46 -1.39 23.16
CA LYS A 314 -24.51 -1.63 24.17
C LYS A 314 -25.02 -0.29 24.69
N GLY A 315 -26.15 0.18 24.19
CA GLY A 315 -26.64 1.52 24.51
C GLY A 315 -25.87 2.60 23.74
N LYS A 316 -25.35 3.63 24.43
CA LYS A 316 -24.57 4.72 23.84
C LYS A 316 -23.08 4.54 24.09
N ARG A 317 -22.28 4.88 23.09
CA ARG A 317 -20.81 4.85 23.13
C ARG A 317 -20.27 6.23 22.79
N ILE A 318 -19.34 6.74 23.62
CA ILE A 318 -18.58 7.95 23.32
C ILE A 318 -17.23 7.57 22.69
N CYS A 319 -16.89 8.24 21.59
CA CYS A 319 -15.64 8.07 20.84
C CYS A 319 -14.94 9.42 20.77
N ILE A 320 -13.70 9.50 21.26
CA ILE A 320 -12.95 10.75 21.44
C ILE A 320 -11.60 10.64 20.76
N ILE A 321 -11.32 11.51 19.80
CA ILE A 321 -10.01 11.66 19.17
C ILE A 321 -9.35 12.89 19.81
N HIS A 322 -8.15 12.73 20.37
CA HIS A 322 -7.48 13.80 21.10
C HIS A 322 -5.95 13.69 21.03
N ALA A 323 -5.24 14.75 21.35
CA ALA A 323 -3.80 14.71 21.57
C ALA A 323 -3.46 13.83 22.78
N ASP A 324 -2.29 13.16 22.75
CA ASP A 324 -1.85 12.33 23.90
C ASP A 324 -1.76 13.16 25.19
N SER A 325 -1.42 14.46 25.10
CA SER A 325 -1.34 15.39 26.23
C SER A 325 -2.68 15.64 26.92
N ALA A 326 -3.80 15.50 26.22
CA ALA A 326 -5.15 15.71 26.77
C ALA A 326 -5.73 14.49 27.48
N LEU A 327 -5.04 13.33 27.48
CA LEU A 327 -5.56 12.08 28.01
C LEU A 327 -6.04 12.18 29.47
N ALA A 328 -5.27 12.83 30.34
CA ALA A 328 -5.61 12.93 31.75
C ALA A 328 -6.92 13.72 31.98
N ASP A 329 -7.10 14.83 31.26
CA ASP A 329 -8.28 15.67 31.34
C ASP A 329 -9.52 14.98 30.74
N VAL A 330 -9.33 14.28 29.62
CA VAL A 330 -10.38 13.46 29.01
C VAL A 330 -10.85 12.37 29.96
N MET A 331 -9.92 11.61 30.57
CA MET A 331 -10.26 10.56 31.54
C MET A 331 -10.99 11.13 32.77
N ALA A 332 -10.57 12.28 33.31
CA ALA A 332 -11.24 12.95 34.42
C ALA A 332 -12.68 13.36 34.04
N ALA A 333 -12.89 13.85 32.82
CA ALA A 333 -14.21 14.31 32.35
C ALA A 333 -15.21 13.16 32.14
N ILE A 334 -14.75 11.93 31.77
CA ILE A 334 -15.63 10.80 31.48
C ILE A 334 -15.81 9.82 32.64
N GLN A 335 -14.97 9.83 33.68
CA GLN A 335 -14.91 8.81 34.74
C GLN A 335 -16.24 8.54 35.48
N ASN A 336 -17.11 9.52 35.59
CA ASN A 336 -18.37 9.38 36.31
C ASN A 336 -19.59 9.11 35.44
N CYS A 337 -19.42 9.04 34.12
CA CYS A 337 -20.51 8.87 33.15
C CYS A 337 -20.27 7.76 32.15
N THR A 338 -19.18 7.01 32.29
CA THR A 338 -18.81 5.94 31.37
C THR A 338 -18.27 4.71 32.10
N GLU A 339 -18.34 3.58 31.39
CA GLU A 339 -17.71 2.30 31.76
C GLU A 339 -16.99 1.70 30.56
N ASN A 340 -16.23 0.62 30.76
CA ASN A 340 -15.52 -0.10 29.69
C ASN A 340 -14.61 0.83 28.84
N VAL A 341 -13.85 1.69 29.51
CA VAL A 341 -12.98 2.66 28.84
C VAL A 341 -11.79 1.94 28.19
N ASN A 342 -11.60 2.17 26.92
CA ASN A 342 -10.45 1.72 26.13
C ASN A 342 -9.74 2.93 25.53
N THR A 343 -8.40 2.93 25.59
CA THR A 343 -7.58 3.99 24.99
C THR A 343 -6.41 3.35 24.25
N ALA A 344 -6.12 3.90 23.07
CA ALA A 344 -4.92 3.58 22.30
C ALA A 344 -4.25 4.86 21.80
N ALA A 345 -2.93 4.82 21.61
CA ALA A 345 -2.15 5.98 21.17
C ALA A 345 -1.29 5.63 19.95
N LYS A 346 -1.08 6.62 19.06
CA LYS A 346 -0.25 6.50 17.85
C LYS A 346 0.28 7.87 17.45
N LYS A 347 1.59 8.07 17.50
CA LYS A 347 2.26 9.29 17.01
C LYS A 347 1.69 10.60 17.54
N GLY A 348 1.43 10.68 18.84
CA GLY A 348 0.92 11.90 19.48
C GLY A 348 -0.61 12.06 19.44
N VAL A 349 -1.33 11.10 18.86
CA VAL A 349 -2.80 11.07 18.79
C VAL A 349 -3.33 9.88 19.57
N SER A 350 -4.26 10.13 20.46
CA SER A 350 -4.99 9.13 21.23
C SER A 350 -6.44 8.98 20.75
N TYR A 351 -6.95 7.77 20.83
CA TYR A 351 -8.35 7.44 20.63
C TYR A 351 -8.90 6.77 21.87
N THR A 352 -9.84 7.43 22.53
CA THR A 352 -10.51 6.93 23.75
C THR A 352 -11.95 6.61 23.45
N VAL A 353 -12.38 5.39 23.79
CA VAL A 353 -13.76 4.91 23.59
C VAL A 353 -14.28 4.34 24.89
N ALA A 354 -15.51 4.70 25.23
CA ALA A 354 -16.18 4.21 26.43
C ALA A 354 -17.68 4.02 26.21
N ASP A 355 -18.30 3.06 26.91
CA ASP A 355 -19.74 2.91 26.95
C ASP A 355 -20.34 3.89 27.96
N MET A 356 -21.45 4.58 27.61
CA MET A 356 -22.03 5.65 28.41
C MET A 356 -23.08 5.10 29.39
N CYS A 357 -22.99 5.52 30.65
CA CYS A 357 -23.92 5.10 31.73
C CYS A 357 -25.02 6.13 32.03
N GLY A 358 -25.26 7.14 31.20
CA GLY A 358 -26.21 8.22 31.54
C GLY A 358 -26.49 9.24 30.44
N CYS A 359 -26.86 10.45 30.81
CA CYS A 359 -27.52 11.47 29.98
C CYS A 359 -26.66 12.16 28.92
N GLY A 360 -25.39 11.80 28.72
CA GLY A 360 -24.56 12.36 27.65
C GLY A 360 -23.99 13.78 27.93
N GLU A 361 -24.17 14.33 29.13
CA GLU A 361 -23.66 15.67 29.46
C GLU A 361 -22.14 15.77 29.44
N CYS A 362 -21.43 14.66 29.69
CA CYS A 362 -19.97 14.63 29.63
C CYS A 362 -19.39 14.95 28.24
N ALA A 363 -20.13 14.70 27.15
CA ALA A 363 -19.64 14.97 25.80
C ALA A 363 -19.28 16.46 25.61
N LYS A 364 -20.14 17.37 26.03
CA LYS A 364 -19.89 18.83 25.96
C LYS A 364 -18.67 19.25 26.80
N THR A 365 -18.49 18.64 27.97
CA THR A 365 -17.33 18.88 28.81
C THR A 365 -16.04 18.44 28.12
N VAL A 366 -16.08 17.26 27.47
CA VAL A 366 -14.94 16.71 26.73
C VAL A 366 -14.62 17.55 25.49
N GLU A 367 -15.63 18.02 24.76
CA GLU A 367 -15.45 18.87 23.57
C GLU A 367 -14.74 20.20 23.88
N ALA A 368 -14.87 20.69 25.12
CA ALA A 368 -14.25 21.93 25.57
C ALA A 368 -12.79 21.78 26.04
N ILE A 369 -12.25 20.56 26.12
CA ILE A 369 -10.88 20.30 26.56
C ILE A 369 -9.91 20.63 25.40
N ASP A 370 -8.88 21.43 25.73
CA ASP A 370 -7.81 21.73 24.79
C ASP A 370 -7.08 20.45 24.35
N GLY A 371 -6.86 20.32 23.04
CA GLY A 371 -6.28 19.10 22.45
C GLY A 371 -7.28 17.99 22.13
N VAL A 372 -8.59 18.17 22.37
CA VAL A 372 -9.63 17.29 21.83
C VAL A 372 -9.96 17.71 20.40
N TYR A 373 -9.79 16.80 19.46
CA TYR A 373 -10.03 17.05 18.05
C TYR A 373 -11.48 16.75 17.65
N ARG A 374 -12.07 15.69 18.21
CA ARG A 374 -13.46 15.31 17.92
C ARG A 374 -14.06 14.41 18.99
N VAL A 375 -15.35 14.66 19.27
CA VAL A 375 -16.19 13.78 20.08
C VAL A 375 -17.35 13.28 19.22
N ARG A 376 -17.66 11.99 19.30
CA ARG A 376 -18.81 11.37 18.64
C ARG A 376 -19.56 10.50 19.64
N ILE A 377 -20.88 10.50 19.56
CA ILE A 377 -21.75 9.54 20.27
C ILE A 377 -22.38 8.61 19.24
N ILE A 378 -22.31 7.31 19.48
CA ILE A 378 -22.85 6.24 18.66
C ILE A 378 -23.87 5.45 19.48
N GLY A 379 -24.99 5.06 18.89
CA GLY A 379 -26.08 4.31 19.54
C GLY A 379 -27.31 5.13 19.93
#